data_724ee080b3145b7a23a759250525ad9d
#
_entry.id   724ee080b3145b7a23a759250525ad9d
#
_cell.length_a   1.000
_cell.length_b   1.000
_cell.length_c   1.000
_cell.angle_alpha   90.00
_cell.angle_beta   90.00
_cell.angle_gamma   90.00
#
_symmetry.space_group_name_H-M   'P 1'
#
loop_
_entity.id
_entity.type
_entity.pdbx_description
1 polymer ?
#
loop_
_entity_poly.entity_id
_entity_poly.type
_entity_poly.pdbx_seq_one_letter_code
_entity_poly.pdbx_strand_id
1 'polypeptide(L)'
;MTGTRQKWVLISGAAGGIGKATVEVFVDHGWQVIAVDRKQFTLPGSSAVHTIQADISNPDDIEAIFDQTEQLTPTLDAVINNASIQVVKPILETSAAEWDQVMASNLRSVFLGARLAHPLMKAAGGGAIVNVSSVHAVATSANIAAYAASKGGLLALTRAMAIEFASDYIRVNAILPGAVDTPMLRAGLQRGQFGGSELDRLENLARKTVNGRVGQPAEIASCIYFLADNDQSSFMTGQALVVDGGATARLSTE
;
A
#
# COMPACT_ATOMS: atom_id res chain seq x y z
N MET A 1 -13.69 -34.42 4.34
CA MET A 1 -13.71 -32.98 4.63
C MET A 1 -12.34 -32.43 4.31
N THR A 2 -12.14 -31.86 3.16
CA THR A 2 -10.89 -31.17 2.81
C THR A 2 -10.89 -29.87 3.57
N GLY A 3 -10.14 -29.84 4.69
CA GLY A 3 -9.93 -28.60 5.44
C GLY A 3 -9.40 -27.52 4.50
N THR A 4 -10.05 -26.36 4.44
CA THR A 4 -9.56 -25.20 3.70
C THR A 4 -8.20 -24.84 4.24
N ARG A 5 -7.18 -24.78 3.36
CA ARG A 5 -5.83 -24.37 3.71
C ARG A 5 -5.87 -22.97 4.35
N GLN A 6 -5.09 -22.77 5.43
CA GLN A 6 -4.93 -21.46 6.04
C GLN A 6 -4.34 -20.47 5.02
N LYS A 7 -5.02 -19.34 4.79
CA LYS A 7 -4.54 -18.27 3.91
C LYS A 7 -3.54 -17.36 4.64
N TRP A 8 -2.49 -16.93 3.94
CA TRP A 8 -1.44 -16.06 4.45
C TRP A 8 -1.29 -14.79 3.63
N VAL A 9 -1.12 -13.66 4.29
CA VAL A 9 -0.84 -12.36 3.67
C VAL A 9 0.38 -11.68 4.30
N LEU A 10 1.24 -11.10 3.47
CA LEU A 10 2.31 -10.22 3.89
C LEU A 10 1.88 -8.76 3.66
N ILE A 11 1.97 -7.92 4.69
CA ILE A 11 1.56 -6.51 4.66
C ILE A 11 2.73 -5.63 5.10
N SER A 12 3.24 -4.79 4.21
CA SER A 12 4.27 -3.79 4.54
C SER A 12 3.64 -2.47 5.03
N GLY A 13 4.35 -1.76 5.91
CA GLY A 13 3.84 -0.52 6.52
C GLY A 13 2.68 -0.77 7.49
N ALA A 14 2.69 -1.91 8.16
CA ALA A 14 1.61 -2.43 8.99
C ALA A 14 1.34 -1.59 10.26
N ALA A 15 2.31 -0.81 10.74
CA ALA A 15 2.13 0.11 11.85
C ALA A 15 1.49 1.46 11.44
N GLY A 16 1.35 1.72 10.12
CA GLY A 16 0.71 2.93 9.58
C GLY A 16 -0.81 2.89 9.64
N GLY A 17 -1.48 4.03 9.37
CA GLY A 17 -2.94 4.12 9.47
C GLY A 17 -3.66 3.10 8.56
N ILE A 18 -3.40 3.11 7.25
CA ILE A 18 -3.99 2.15 6.30
C ILE A 18 -3.49 0.73 6.59
N GLY A 19 -2.18 0.55 6.85
CA GLY A 19 -1.59 -0.75 7.11
C GLY A 19 -2.22 -1.45 8.31
N LYS A 20 -2.40 -0.74 9.43
CA LYS A 20 -3.03 -1.26 10.64
C LYS A 20 -4.48 -1.70 10.36
N ALA A 21 -5.27 -0.85 9.72
CA ALA A 21 -6.65 -1.18 9.36
C ALA A 21 -6.70 -2.39 8.39
N THR A 22 -5.70 -2.51 7.49
CA THR A 22 -5.60 -3.66 6.59
C THR A 22 -5.32 -4.94 7.37
N VAL A 23 -4.39 -4.92 8.32
CA VAL A 23 -4.13 -6.09 9.20
C VAL A 23 -5.41 -6.52 9.91
N GLU A 24 -6.14 -5.58 10.51
CA GLU A 24 -7.41 -5.86 11.22
C GLU A 24 -8.41 -6.56 10.29
N VAL A 25 -8.63 -6.04 9.07
CA VAL A 25 -9.56 -6.64 8.10
C VAL A 25 -9.15 -8.06 7.72
N PHE A 26 -7.87 -8.34 7.46
CA PHE A 26 -7.43 -9.70 7.11
C PHE A 26 -7.58 -10.67 8.28
N VAL A 27 -7.28 -10.26 9.51
CA VAL A 27 -7.48 -11.06 10.72
C VAL A 27 -8.96 -11.38 10.93
N ASP A 28 -9.85 -10.42 10.77
CA ASP A 28 -11.31 -10.61 10.90
C ASP A 28 -11.88 -11.61 9.87
N HIS A 29 -11.18 -11.76 8.73
CA HIS A 29 -11.51 -12.76 7.71
C HIS A 29 -10.73 -14.08 7.88
N GLY A 30 -10.08 -14.29 9.01
CA GLY A 30 -9.41 -15.55 9.35
C GLY A 30 -8.08 -15.81 8.66
N TRP A 31 -7.42 -14.78 8.11
CA TRP A 31 -6.10 -14.92 7.52
C TRP A 31 -4.99 -14.87 8.58
N GLN A 32 -3.88 -15.55 8.32
CA GLN A 32 -2.62 -15.29 9.02
C GLN A 32 -1.91 -14.10 8.35
N VAL A 33 -1.40 -13.20 9.16
CA VAL A 33 -0.82 -11.94 8.70
C VAL A 33 0.65 -11.84 9.09
N ILE A 34 1.53 -11.66 8.12
CA ILE A 34 2.92 -11.26 8.32
C ILE A 34 2.96 -9.74 8.19
N ALA A 35 3.09 -9.07 9.31
CA ALA A 35 3.00 -7.63 9.43
C ALA A 35 4.40 -7.02 9.52
N VAL A 36 4.81 -6.28 8.48
CA VAL A 36 6.16 -5.71 8.37
C VAL A 36 6.12 -4.20 8.55
N ASP A 37 6.96 -3.65 9.41
CA ASP A 37 7.18 -2.20 9.54
C ASP A 37 8.60 -1.91 10.03
N ARG A 38 9.13 -0.75 9.71
CA ARG A 38 10.44 -0.29 10.25
C ARG A 38 10.38 0.08 11.72
N LYS A 39 9.20 0.40 12.22
CA LYS A 39 8.95 0.67 13.65
C LYS A 39 8.58 -0.62 14.34
N GLN A 40 9.12 -0.84 15.51
CA GLN A 40 8.60 -1.88 16.38
C GLN A 40 7.16 -1.54 16.76
N PHE A 41 6.26 -2.50 16.62
CA PHE A 41 4.85 -2.34 16.95
C PHE A 41 4.29 -3.68 17.43
N THR A 42 3.23 -3.60 18.20
CA THR A 42 2.44 -4.74 18.63
C THR A 42 0.99 -4.51 18.25
N LEU A 43 0.34 -5.56 17.75
CA LEU A 43 -1.10 -5.55 17.55
C LEU A 43 -1.70 -6.46 18.63
N PRO A 44 -2.41 -5.88 19.62
CA PRO A 44 -2.92 -6.65 20.75
C PRO A 44 -3.93 -7.72 20.32
N GLY A 45 -3.78 -8.92 20.86
CA GLY A 45 -4.87 -9.88 20.94
C GLY A 45 -5.02 -10.91 19.83
N SER A 46 -4.13 -11.00 18.84
CA SER A 46 -4.30 -12.01 17.79
C SER A 46 -3.06 -12.89 17.62
N SER A 47 -3.23 -14.21 17.84
CA SER A 47 -2.23 -15.23 17.47
C SER A 47 -2.07 -15.38 15.95
N ALA A 48 -2.90 -14.69 15.17
CA ALA A 48 -2.85 -14.70 13.70
C ALA A 48 -1.87 -13.64 13.12
N VAL A 49 -1.21 -12.82 13.96
CA VAL A 49 -0.32 -11.74 13.48
C VAL A 49 1.13 -12.03 13.90
N HIS A 50 1.99 -12.13 12.90
CA HIS A 50 3.44 -12.29 13.03
C HIS A 50 4.12 -10.98 12.62
N THR A 51 4.78 -10.32 13.56
CA THR A 51 5.42 -9.01 13.31
C THR A 51 6.89 -9.18 12.95
N ILE A 52 7.31 -8.48 11.89
CA ILE A 52 8.72 -8.38 11.47
C ILE A 52 9.11 -6.91 11.45
N GLN A 53 10.17 -6.55 12.19
CA GLN A 53 10.74 -5.21 12.12
C GLN A 53 11.82 -5.17 11.03
N ALA A 54 11.60 -4.38 9.97
CA ALA A 54 12.52 -4.25 8.86
C ALA A 54 12.28 -2.94 8.08
N ASP A 55 13.31 -2.40 7.44
CA ASP A 55 13.22 -1.25 6.54
C ASP A 55 13.21 -1.73 5.08
N ILE A 56 12.06 -1.70 4.44
CA ILE A 56 11.89 -2.12 3.05
C ILE A 56 12.68 -1.28 2.02
N SER A 57 13.28 -0.17 2.41
CA SER A 57 14.20 0.57 1.54
C SER A 57 15.57 -0.08 1.43
N ASN A 58 15.91 -0.99 2.37
CA ASN A 58 17.14 -1.77 2.37
C ASN A 58 16.90 -3.14 1.71
N PRO A 59 17.64 -3.50 0.65
CA PRO A 59 17.51 -4.81 -0.01
C PRO A 59 17.78 -6.00 0.92
N ASP A 60 18.77 -5.92 1.80
CA ASP A 60 19.11 -7.01 2.72
C ASP A 60 17.97 -7.27 3.72
N ASP A 61 17.32 -6.20 4.19
CA ASP A 61 16.14 -6.33 5.05
C ASP A 61 14.98 -6.99 4.32
N ILE A 62 14.81 -6.72 3.01
CA ILE A 62 13.76 -7.37 2.21
C ILE A 62 14.04 -8.86 2.11
N GLU A 63 15.28 -9.29 1.84
CA GLU A 63 15.65 -10.71 1.84
C GLU A 63 15.37 -11.35 3.21
N ALA A 64 15.77 -10.71 4.29
CA ALA A 64 15.50 -11.19 5.65
C ALA A 64 14.00 -11.30 5.99
N ILE A 65 13.14 -10.44 5.44
CA ILE A 65 11.67 -10.57 5.56
C ILE A 65 11.20 -11.88 4.94
N PHE A 66 11.66 -12.22 3.75
CA PHE A 66 11.22 -13.44 3.07
C PHE A 66 11.84 -14.70 3.68
N ASP A 67 13.08 -14.66 4.16
CA ASP A 67 13.66 -15.76 4.94
C ASP A 67 12.83 -16.08 6.19
N GLN A 68 12.38 -15.06 6.92
CA GLN A 68 11.48 -15.24 8.08
C GLN A 68 10.08 -15.68 7.64
N THR A 69 9.58 -15.19 6.51
CA THR A 69 8.30 -15.63 5.96
C THR A 69 8.30 -17.12 5.65
N GLU A 70 9.35 -17.64 5.01
CA GLU A 70 9.51 -19.07 4.70
C GLU A 70 9.56 -19.96 5.94
N GLN A 71 10.08 -19.45 7.05
CA GLN A 71 10.06 -20.15 8.33
C GLN A 71 8.64 -20.26 8.93
N LEU A 72 7.76 -19.32 8.62
CA LEU A 72 6.37 -19.28 9.10
C LEU A 72 5.43 -20.08 8.20
N THR A 73 5.62 -19.99 6.89
CA THR A 73 4.74 -20.60 5.90
C THR A 73 5.45 -20.87 4.57
N PRO A 74 5.20 -22.03 3.93
CA PRO A 74 5.72 -22.30 2.60
C PRO A 74 4.92 -21.62 1.47
N THR A 75 3.85 -20.88 1.77
CA THR A 75 2.93 -20.30 0.78
C THR A 75 2.45 -18.93 1.19
N LEU A 76 2.28 -18.04 0.21
CA LEU A 76 1.60 -16.75 0.36
C LEU A 76 0.41 -16.65 -0.58
N ASP A 77 -0.75 -16.23 -0.08
CA ASP A 77 -1.96 -16.00 -0.86
C ASP A 77 -2.08 -14.54 -1.29
N ALA A 78 -1.52 -13.62 -0.51
CA ALA A 78 -1.52 -12.20 -0.87
C ALA A 78 -0.27 -11.46 -0.37
N VAL A 79 0.09 -10.40 -1.11
CA VAL A 79 1.10 -9.41 -0.70
C VAL A 79 0.52 -8.02 -0.84
N ILE A 80 0.57 -7.23 0.23
CA ILE A 80 0.09 -5.85 0.28
C ILE A 80 1.27 -4.90 0.43
N ASN A 81 1.63 -4.23 -0.65
CA ASN A 81 2.68 -3.23 -0.69
C ASN A 81 2.10 -1.87 -0.28
N ASN A 82 2.03 -1.62 1.04
CA ASN A 82 1.46 -0.40 1.60
C ASN A 82 2.52 0.56 2.16
N ALA A 83 3.68 0.08 2.59
CA ALA A 83 4.73 0.95 3.11
C ALA A 83 5.16 2.00 2.08
N SER A 84 5.24 3.26 2.51
CA SER A 84 5.74 4.35 1.67
C SER A 84 6.21 5.54 2.50
N ILE A 85 7.03 6.38 1.89
CA ILE A 85 7.45 7.67 2.42
C ILE A 85 7.14 8.78 1.42
N GLN A 86 7.05 10.00 1.92
CA GLN A 86 6.93 11.20 1.08
C GLN A 86 7.92 12.27 1.52
N VAL A 87 8.47 12.97 0.55
CA VAL A 87 9.24 14.22 0.72
C VAL A 87 8.39 15.34 0.16
N VAL A 88 8.11 16.36 1.00
CA VAL A 88 7.31 17.54 0.62
C VAL A 88 8.26 18.72 0.52
N LYS A 89 8.74 18.99 -0.69
CA LYS A 89 9.67 20.07 -1.04
C LYS A 89 9.48 20.49 -2.50
N PRO A 90 9.79 21.75 -2.87
CA PRO A 90 9.95 22.15 -4.26
C PRO A 90 10.94 21.24 -5.00
N ILE A 91 10.72 20.99 -6.28
CA ILE A 91 11.56 20.10 -7.07
C ILE A 91 13.03 20.59 -7.12
N LEU A 92 13.25 21.89 -7.12
CA LEU A 92 14.58 22.50 -7.11
C LEU A 92 15.33 22.36 -5.77
N GLU A 93 14.60 22.06 -4.69
CA GLU A 93 15.17 21.87 -3.35
C GLU A 93 15.27 20.39 -2.96
N THR A 94 14.68 19.50 -3.75
CA THR A 94 14.72 18.05 -3.51
C THR A 94 16.08 17.53 -3.93
N SER A 95 16.86 17.01 -2.97
CA SER A 95 18.17 16.42 -3.25
C SER A 95 18.05 15.05 -3.95
N ALA A 96 19.10 14.64 -4.66
CA ALA A 96 19.18 13.31 -5.26
C ALA A 96 19.01 12.19 -4.19
N ALA A 97 19.60 12.37 -3.01
CA ALA A 97 19.46 11.40 -1.92
C ALA A 97 18.02 11.25 -1.43
N GLU A 98 17.26 12.35 -1.30
CA GLU A 98 15.84 12.30 -0.94
C GLU A 98 15.00 11.66 -2.04
N TRP A 99 15.31 11.95 -3.30
CA TRP A 99 14.70 11.28 -4.44
C TRP A 99 14.94 9.77 -4.41
N ASP A 100 16.19 9.34 -4.25
CA ASP A 100 16.60 7.94 -4.23
C ASP A 100 15.96 7.19 -3.05
N GLN A 101 15.85 7.84 -1.89
CA GLN A 101 15.17 7.28 -0.73
C GLN A 101 13.68 7.02 -0.98
N VAL A 102 12.98 7.96 -1.63
CA VAL A 102 11.58 7.79 -2.02
C VAL A 102 11.42 6.65 -3.01
N MET A 103 12.29 6.59 -4.04
CA MET A 103 12.24 5.52 -5.04
C MET A 103 12.60 4.16 -4.43
N ALA A 104 13.56 4.09 -3.54
CA ALA A 104 13.94 2.87 -2.84
C ALA A 104 12.77 2.31 -2.02
N SER A 105 12.09 3.19 -1.25
CA SER A 105 10.99 2.79 -0.37
C SER A 105 9.68 2.50 -1.12
N ASN A 106 9.33 3.31 -2.13
CA ASN A 106 7.98 3.27 -2.71
C ASN A 106 7.88 2.41 -3.99
N LEU A 107 9.01 2.15 -4.67
CA LEU A 107 9.01 1.47 -5.96
C LEU A 107 9.97 0.29 -6.01
N ARG A 108 11.27 0.50 -5.69
CA ARG A 108 12.27 -0.57 -5.73
C ARG A 108 11.91 -1.71 -4.76
N SER A 109 11.43 -1.38 -3.56
CA SER A 109 10.99 -2.36 -2.57
C SER A 109 9.90 -3.29 -3.09
N VAL A 110 8.93 -2.75 -3.83
CA VAL A 110 7.85 -3.53 -4.45
C VAL A 110 8.39 -4.48 -5.51
N PHE A 111 9.32 -4.03 -6.34
CA PHE A 111 9.98 -4.87 -7.35
C PHE A 111 10.75 -6.03 -6.69
N LEU A 112 11.58 -5.73 -5.69
CA LEU A 112 12.35 -6.77 -4.96
C LEU A 112 11.43 -7.74 -4.21
N GLY A 113 10.44 -7.20 -3.48
CA GLY A 113 9.48 -8.01 -2.73
C GLY A 113 8.65 -8.93 -3.64
N ALA A 114 8.23 -8.45 -4.80
CA ALA A 114 7.48 -9.26 -5.76
C ALA A 114 8.30 -10.45 -6.29
N ARG A 115 9.60 -10.27 -6.54
CA ARG A 115 10.50 -11.35 -6.96
C ARG A 115 10.64 -12.45 -5.90
N LEU A 116 10.73 -12.06 -4.63
CA LEU A 116 10.87 -13.00 -3.51
C LEU A 116 9.53 -13.63 -3.11
N ALA A 117 8.42 -12.91 -3.24
CA ALA A 117 7.08 -13.43 -2.99
C ALA A 117 6.61 -14.43 -4.06
N HIS A 118 7.04 -14.25 -5.32
CA HIS A 118 6.55 -15.04 -6.45
C HIS A 118 6.62 -16.56 -6.25
N PRO A 119 7.74 -17.18 -5.81
CA PRO A 119 7.79 -18.63 -5.61
C PRO A 119 6.82 -19.12 -4.52
N LEU A 120 6.61 -18.36 -3.44
CA LEU A 120 5.67 -18.68 -2.37
C LEU A 120 4.21 -18.56 -2.84
N MET A 121 3.91 -17.58 -3.68
CA MET A 121 2.59 -17.40 -4.26
C MET A 121 2.29 -18.48 -5.31
N LYS A 122 3.28 -18.83 -6.12
CA LYS A 122 3.17 -19.95 -7.08
C LYS A 122 2.94 -21.29 -6.34
N ALA A 123 3.61 -21.52 -5.23
CA ALA A 123 3.40 -22.69 -4.38
C ALA A 123 2.00 -22.72 -3.74
N ALA A 124 1.37 -21.55 -3.54
CA ALA A 124 -0.02 -21.44 -3.12
C ALA A 124 -1.03 -21.82 -4.23
N GLY A 125 -0.58 -21.90 -5.47
CA GLY A 125 -1.42 -22.07 -6.66
C GLY A 125 -1.95 -20.75 -7.24
N GLY A 126 -1.29 -19.64 -6.93
CA GLY A 126 -1.67 -18.29 -7.34
C GLY A 126 -1.98 -17.39 -6.14
N GLY A 127 -2.54 -16.21 -6.40
CA GLY A 127 -2.89 -15.25 -5.35
C GLY A 127 -3.04 -13.82 -5.86
N ALA A 128 -2.82 -12.84 -4.98
CA ALA A 128 -2.96 -11.44 -5.36
C ALA A 128 -1.88 -10.54 -4.75
N ILE A 129 -1.33 -9.64 -5.57
CA ILE A 129 -0.50 -8.51 -5.11
C ILE A 129 -1.34 -7.24 -5.20
N VAL A 130 -1.45 -6.50 -4.10
CA VAL A 130 -2.12 -5.20 -4.06
C VAL A 130 -1.12 -4.11 -3.72
N ASN A 131 -0.91 -3.20 -4.66
CA ASN A 131 0.00 -2.08 -4.52
C ASN A 131 -0.77 -0.82 -4.07
N VAL A 132 -0.46 -0.30 -2.90
CA VAL A 132 -1.04 0.95 -2.42
C VAL A 132 -0.29 2.12 -3.08
N SER A 133 -0.88 2.61 -4.18
CA SER A 133 -0.41 3.79 -4.89
C SER A 133 -0.99 5.07 -4.27
N SER A 134 -1.46 6.00 -5.07
CA SER A 134 -2.10 7.26 -4.66
C SER A 134 -2.77 7.90 -5.85
N VAL A 135 -3.74 8.79 -5.62
CA VAL A 135 -4.23 9.73 -6.65
C VAL A 135 -3.11 10.61 -7.22
N HIS A 136 -2.01 10.82 -6.46
CA HIS A 136 -0.82 11.52 -6.95
C HIS A 136 -0.10 10.81 -8.12
N ALA A 137 -0.47 9.58 -8.44
CA ALA A 137 0.01 8.87 -9.63
C ALA A 137 -0.65 9.35 -10.94
N VAL A 138 -1.82 9.99 -10.86
CA VAL A 138 -2.63 10.42 -12.01
C VAL A 138 -2.95 11.91 -11.98
N ALA A 139 -3.07 12.51 -10.80
CA ALA A 139 -3.28 13.94 -10.59
C ALA A 139 -2.48 14.35 -9.34
N THR A 140 -1.70 15.42 -9.40
CA THR A 140 -0.78 15.76 -8.29
C THR A 140 -0.81 17.25 -7.94
N SER A 141 -0.13 17.61 -6.87
CA SER A 141 0.07 18.97 -6.39
C SER A 141 1.55 19.35 -6.43
N ALA A 142 1.85 20.64 -6.22
CA ALA A 142 3.23 21.11 -6.07
C ALA A 142 3.94 20.47 -4.86
N ASN A 143 5.26 20.49 -4.88
CA ASN A 143 6.16 20.09 -3.78
C ASN A 143 6.14 18.60 -3.42
N ILE A 144 5.70 17.71 -4.34
CA ILE A 144 5.60 16.26 -4.07
C ILE A 144 6.13 15.42 -5.25
N ALA A 145 7.06 15.97 -6.03
CA ALA A 145 7.50 15.38 -7.30
C ALA A 145 8.02 13.94 -7.18
N ALA A 146 8.93 13.66 -6.23
CA ALA A 146 9.50 12.32 -6.03
C ALA A 146 8.42 11.29 -5.66
N TYR A 147 7.50 11.67 -4.78
CA TYR A 147 6.37 10.80 -4.39
C TYR A 147 5.46 10.51 -5.59
N ALA A 148 5.03 11.55 -6.32
CA ALA A 148 4.17 11.40 -7.50
C ALA A 148 4.83 10.50 -8.56
N ALA A 149 6.13 10.72 -8.86
CA ALA A 149 6.89 9.88 -9.78
C ALA A 149 6.93 8.42 -9.32
N SER A 150 7.21 8.17 -8.02
CA SER A 150 7.25 6.82 -7.47
C SER A 150 5.90 6.11 -7.58
N LYS A 151 4.80 6.81 -7.30
CA LYS A 151 3.44 6.26 -7.35
C LYS A 151 2.94 6.07 -8.80
N GLY A 152 3.34 6.94 -9.73
CA GLY A 152 3.13 6.75 -11.17
C GLY A 152 3.92 5.55 -11.72
N GLY A 153 5.20 5.41 -11.35
CA GLY A 153 6.03 4.24 -11.66
C GLY A 153 5.43 2.94 -11.11
N LEU A 154 4.82 2.99 -9.92
CA LEU A 154 4.16 1.83 -9.32
C LEU A 154 2.95 1.35 -10.13
N LEU A 155 2.20 2.26 -10.80
CA LEU A 155 1.13 1.85 -11.72
C LEU A 155 1.67 1.15 -12.96
N ALA A 156 2.80 1.61 -13.50
CA ALA A 156 3.46 0.96 -14.62
C ALA A 156 3.96 -0.44 -14.21
N LEU A 157 4.62 -0.55 -13.06
CA LEU A 157 5.09 -1.82 -12.49
C LEU A 157 3.93 -2.79 -12.21
N THR A 158 2.79 -2.30 -11.70
CA THR A 158 1.58 -3.10 -11.48
C THR A 158 1.12 -3.77 -12.77
N ARG A 159 1.06 -3.04 -13.88
CA ARG A 159 0.66 -3.61 -15.18
C ARG A 159 1.66 -4.64 -15.71
N ALA A 160 2.96 -4.36 -15.58
CA ALA A 160 4.01 -5.28 -16.00
C ALA A 160 3.92 -6.61 -15.23
N MET A 161 3.87 -6.53 -13.90
CA MET A 161 3.72 -7.72 -13.04
C MET A 161 2.41 -8.48 -13.34
N ALA A 162 1.30 -7.77 -13.60
CA ALA A 162 0.02 -8.42 -13.93
C ALA A 162 0.11 -9.29 -15.20
N ILE A 163 0.90 -8.86 -16.18
CA ILE A 163 1.13 -9.60 -17.41
C ILE A 163 2.10 -10.78 -17.16
N GLU A 164 3.23 -10.51 -16.50
CA GLU A 164 4.29 -11.49 -16.31
C GLU A 164 3.89 -12.64 -15.38
N PHE A 165 3.06 -12.37 -14.36
CA PHE A 165 2.67 -13.36 -13.35
C PHE A 165 1.34 -14.08 -13.66
N ALA A 166 0.67 -13.69 -14.74
CA ALA A 166 -0.63 -14.25 -15.10
C ALA A 166 -0.61 -15.78 -15.31
N SER A 167 0.48 -16.33 -15.89
CA SER A 167 0.64 -17.77 -16.10
C SER A 167 0.71 -18.58 -14.80
N ASP A 168 1.06 -17.95 -13.69
CA ASP A 168 1.11 -18.53 -12.34
C ASP A 168 -0.12 -18.18 -11.50
N TYR A 169 -1.20 -17.69 -12.15
CA TYR A 169 -2.48 -17.33 -11.51
C TYR A 169 -2.34 -16.25 -10.43
N ILE A 170 -1.33 -15.38 -10.52
CA ILE A 170 -1.12 -14.27 -9.61
C ILE A 170 -1.68 -12.98 -10.25
N ARG A 171 -2.68 -12.39 -9.59
CA ARG A 171 -3.26 -11.11 -9.99
C ARG A 171 -2.47 -9.96 -9.35
N VAL A 172 -2.30 -8.86 -10.06
CA VAL A 172 -1.62 -7.68 -9.53
C VAL A 172 -2.46 -6.45 -9.83
N ASN A 173 -2.91 -5.74 -8.78
CA ASN A 173 -3.69 -4.52 -8.92
C ASN A 173 -3.13 -3.40 -8.04
N ALA A 174 -3.48 -2.17 -8.34
CA ALA A 174 -3.18 -1.01 -7.52
C ALA A 174 -4.46 -0.39 -6.95
N ILE A 175 -4.36 0.17 -5.74
CA ILE A 175 -5.36 1.07 -5.18
C ILE A 175 -4.79 2.49 -5.12
N LEU A 176 -5.61 3.49 -5.44
CA LEU A 176 -5.23 4.91 -5.46
C LEU A 176 -6.07 5.67 -4.42
N PRO A 177 -5.65 5.68 -3.15
CA PRO A 177 -6.32 6.48 -2.14
C PRO A 177 -6.19 7.98 -2.43
N GLY A 178 -7.24 8.73 -2.13
CA GLY A 178 -7.22 10.18 -1.97
C GLY A 178 -6.70 10.60 -0.60
N ALA A 179 -7.22 11.70 -0.06
CA ALA A 179 -6.95 12.13 1.30
C ALA A 179 -7.60 11.17 2.30
N VAL A 180 -6.78 10.46 3.08
CA VAL A 180 -7.20 9.50 4.12
C VAL A 180 -6.62 9.93 5.46
N ASP A 181 -7.42 9.94 6.53
CA ASP A 181 -6.99 10.37 7.86
C ASP A 181 -5.97 9.40 8.47
N THR A 182 -4.73 9.70 8.25
CA THR A 182 -3.57 8.90 8.67
C THR A 182 -2.50 9.78 9.31
N PRO A 183 -1.60 9.23 10.11
CA PRO A 183 -0.43 9.96 10.62
C PRO A 183 0.41 10.60 9.49
N MET A 184 0.51 9.94 8.32
CA MET A 184 1.23 10.47 7.15
C MET A 184 0.56 11.73 6.61
N LEU A 185 -0.77 11.72 6.45
CA LEU A 185 -1.54 12.89 6.01
C LEU A 185 -1.36 14.05 6.99
N ARG A 186 -1.58 13.81 8.28
CA ARG A 186 -1.46 14.83 9.34
C ARG A 186 -0.05 15.43 9.40
N ALA A 187 1.00 14.60 9.33
CA ALA A 187 2.38 15.09 9.25
C ALA A 187 2.66 15.88 7.95
N GLY A 188 2.04 15.53 6.83
CA GLY A 188 2.09 16.29 5.58
C GLY A 188 1.45 17.67 5.70
N LEU A 189 0.29 17.74 6.36
CA LEU A 189 -0.42 18.99 6.62
C LEU A 189 0.36 19.94 7.55
N GLN A 190 1.09 19.42 8.53
CA GLN A 190 1.92 20.24 9.42
C GLN A 190 3.11 20.87 8.71
N ARG A 191 3.68 20.19 7.69
CA ARG A 191 4.83 20.67 6.90
C ARG A 191 4.43 21.60 5.75
N GLY A 192 3.15 21.60 5.37
CA GLY A 192 2.64 22.43 4.27
C GLY A 192 2.52 23.90 4.63
N GLN A 193 2.71 24.78 3.63
CA GLN A 193 2.62 26.24 3.74
C GLN A 193 1.17 26.79 3.88
N PHE A 194 0.21 25.91 4.17
CA PHE A 194 -1.18 26.34 4.37
C PHE A 194 -1.36 26.90 5.77
N GLY A 195 -1.77 28.15 5.89
CA GLY A 195 -2.16 28.77 7.13
C GLY A 195 -3.34 28.07 7.80
N GLY A 196 -3.64 28.43 9.05
CA GLY A 196 -4.75 27.87 9.82
C GLY A 196 -4.39 26.69 10.71
N SER A 197 -5.36 26.22 11.49
CA SER A 197 -5.24 25.04 12.35
C SER A 197 -5.18 23.73 11.55
N GLU A 198 -4.85 22.62 12.19
CA GLU A 198 -4.93 21.28 11.57
C GLU A 198 -6.36 20.96 11.09
N LEU A 199 -7.36 21.38 11.86
CA LEU A 199 -8.77 21.22 11.50
C LEU A 199 -9.14 21.99 10.23
N ASP A 200 -8.71 23.25 10.12
CA ASP A 200 -8.96 24.06 8.90
C ASP A 200 -8.35 23.40 7.65
N ARG A 201 -7.19 22.77 7.80
CA ARG A 201 -6.51 22.09 6.70
C ARG A 201 -7.22 20.80 6.32
N LEU A 202 -7.72 20.01 7.28
CA LEU A 202 -8.54 18.84 7.04
C LEU A 202 -9.86 19.20 6.37
N GLU A 203 -10.54 20.28 6.83
CA GLU A 203 -11.75 20.80 6.19
C GLU A 203 -11.49 21.25 4.74
N ASN A 204 -10.37 21.91 4.48
CA ASN A 204 -9.97 22.30 3.14
C ASN A 204 -9.74 21.09 2.22
N LEU A 205 -9.18 19.99 2.74
CA LEU A 205 -9.08 18.74 1.98
C LEU A 205 -10.46 18.12 1.75
N ALA A 206 -11.31 18.09 2.77
CA ALA A 206 -12.68 17.58 2.67
C ALA A 206 -13.48 18.27 1.56
N ARG A 207 -13.38 19.61 1.45
CA ARG A 207 -14.04 20.41 0.39
C ARG A 207 -13.59 20.07 -1.02
N LYS A 208 -12.40 19.47 -1.18
CA LYS A 208 -11.88 19.02 -2.49
C LYS A 208 -12.44 17.67 -2.92
N THR A 209 -13.11 16.94 -2.05
CA THR A 209 -13.79 15.69 -2.37
C THR A 209 -15.26 15.95 -2.68
N VAL A 210 -15.87 15.14 -3.53
CA VAL A 210 -17.31 15.21 -3.81
C VAL A 210 -18.12 14.80 -2.56
N ASN A 211 -17.58 13.86 -1.78
CA ASN A 211 -18.21 13.39 -0.53
C ASN A 211 -18.11 14.39 0.63
N GLY A 212 -17.39 15.51 0.48
CA GLY A 212 -17.24 16.55 1.51
C GLY A 212 -16.50 16.12 2.77
N ARG A 213 -15.71 15.04 2.72
CA ARG A 213 -14.95 14.52 3.85
C ARG A 213 -13.62 13.86 3.45
N VAL A 214 -12.73 13.74 4.40
CA VAL A 214 -11.53 12.90 4.32
C VAL A 214 -11.95 11.43 4.51
N GLY A 215 -11.31 10.51 3.78
CA GLY A 215 -11.54 9.08 3.92
C GLY A 215 -10.97 8.51 5.22
N GLN A 216 -11.45 7.34 5.62
CA GLN A 216 -10.95 6.61 6.79
C GLN A 216 -10.06 5.44 6.35
N PRO A 217 -9.04 5.05 7.13
CA PRO A 217 -8.18 3.91 6.83
C PRO A 217 -8.94 2.62 6.55
N ALA A 218 -10.02 2.35 7.29
CA ALA A 218 -10.85 1.15 7.12
C ALA A 218 -11.53 1.07 5.74
N GLU A 219 -11.88 2.21 5.14
CA GLU A 219 -12.49 2.25 3.80
C GLU A 219 -11.49 1.79 2.72
N ILE A 220 -10.21 2.17 2.88
CA ILE A 220 -9.14 1.73 2.00
C ILE A 220 -8.81 0.25 2.24
N ALA A 221 -8.75 -0.17 3.51
CA ALA A 221 -8.47 -1.55 3.90
C ALA A 221 -9.51 -2.54 3.32
N SER A 222 -10.79 -2.18 3.33
CA SER A 222 -11.86 -2.98 2.72
C SER A 222 -11.65 -3.15 1.21
N CYS A 223 -11.25 -2.11 0.50
CA CYS A 223 -10.94 -2.19 -0.92
C CYS A 223 -9.66 -3.00 -1.20
N ILE A 224 -8.66 -2.92 -0.32
CA ILE A 224 -7.45 -3.76 -0.41
C ILE A 224 -7.83 -5.24 -0.26
N TYR A 225 -8.66 -5.56 0.73
CA TYR A 225 -9.14 -6.93 0.94
C TYR A 225 -9.93 -7.43 -0.28
N PHE A 226 -10.86 -6.64 -0.82
CA PHE A 226 -11.59 -6.95 -2.06
C PHE A 226 -10.64 -7.31 -3.20
N LEU A 227 -9.58 -6.52 -3.43
CA LEU A 227 -8.60 -6.79 -4.48
C LEU A 227 -7.75 -8.02 -4.20
N ALA A 228 -7.50 -8.35 -2.93
CA ALA A 228 -6.71 -9.50 -2.52
C ALA A 228 -7.49 -10.82 -2.58
N ASP A 229 -8.79 -10.78 -2.30
CA ASP A 229 -9.61 -11.98 -2.24
C ASP A 229 -10.04 -12.46 -3.63
N ASN A 230 -9.64 -13.69 -3.99
CA ASN A 230 -9.97 -14.29 -5.26
C ASN A 230 -11.47 -14.59 -5.43
N ASP A 231 -12.19 -14.78 -4.35
CA ASP A 231 -13.65 -15.04 -4.42
C ASP A 231 -14.41 -13.77 -4.84
N GLN A 232 -13.82 -12.57 -4.63
CA GLN A 232 -14.45 -11.29 -4.93
C GLN A 232 -13.94 -10.63 -6.21
N SER A 233 -12.67 -10.83 -6.58
CA SER A 233 -12.01 -10.07 -7.66
C SER A 233 -11.16 -10.91 -8.61
N SER A 234 -11.50 -12.20 -8.81
CA SER A 234 -10.72 -13.14 -9.62
C SER A 234 -10.49 -12.70 -11.06
N PHE A 235 -11.36 -11.87 -11.63
CA PHE A 235 -11.23 -11.36 -13.01
C PHE A 235 -10.57 -9.96 -13.09
N MET A 236 -10.03 -9.45 -11.98
CA MET A 236 -9.36 -8.16 -11.94
C MET A 236 -7.85 -8.33 -11.83
N THR A 237 -7.11 -7.89 -12.85
CA THR A 237 -5.64 -7.79 -12.84
C THR A 237 -5.19 -6.60 -13.70
N GLY A 238 -4.05 -5.98 -13.35
CA GLY A 238 -3.50 -4.82 -14.04
C GLY A 238 -4.27 -3.51 -13.83
N GLN A 239 -5.24 -3.47 -12.91
CA GLN A 239 -6.14 -2.34 -12.73
C GLN A 239 -5.65 -1.37 -11.64
N ALA A 240 -6.10 -0.13 -11.75
CA ALA A 240 -5.88 0.94 -10.78
C ALA A 240 -7.24 1.40 -10.24
N LEU A 241 -7.58 0.97 -9.02
CA LEU A 241 -8.84 1.32 -8.36
C LEU A 241 -8.70 2.63 -7.59
N VAL A 242 -9.38 3.68 -8.04
CA VAL A 242 -9.40 4.98 -7.36
C VAL A 242 -10.39 4.96 -6.21
N VAL A 243 -9.95 5.37 -5.01
CA VAL A 243 -10.77 5.47 -3.79
C VAL A 243 -10.46 6.80 -3.09
N ASP A 244 -11.11 7.88 -3.55
CA ASP A 244 -10.72 9.26 -3.23
C ASP A 244 -11.89 10.18 -2.88
N GLY A 245 -13.08 9.65 -2.66
CA GLY A 245 -14.28 10.45 -2.40
C GLY A 245 -14.68 11.35 -3.57
N GLY A 246 -14.27 11.01 -4.80
CA GLY A 246 -14.56 11.76 -6.01
C GLY A 246 -13.63 12.97 -6.26
N ALA A 247 -12.51 13.07 -5.53
CA ALA A 247 -11.60 14.22 -5.67
C ALA A 247 -11.03 14.37 -7.10
N THR A 248 -10.78 13.25 -7.79
CA THR A 248 -10.26 13.24 -9.17
C THR A 248 -11.37 13.21 -10.24
N ALA A 249 -12.63 13.02 -9.85
CA ALA A 249 -13.77 12.99 -10.77
C ALA A 249 -14.31 14.39 -11.13
N ARG A 250 -13.98 15.41 -10.32
CA ARG A 250 -14.44 16.78 -10.51
C ARG A 250 -13.57 17.55 -11.51
N LEU A 251 -14.19 18.25 -12.45
CA LEU A 251 -13.51 19.26 -13.26
C LEU A 251 -13.20 20.50 -12.41
N SER A 252 -12.02 21.09 -12.61
CA SER A 252 -11.57 22.27 -11.85
C SER A 252 -12.32 23.57 -12.19
N THR A 253 -13.21 23.53 -13.15
CA THR A 253 -14.01 24.68 -13.63
C THR A 253 -15.36 24.81 -12.95
N GLU A 254 -15.70 23.90 -12.00
CA GLU A 254 -16.97 23.91 -11.25
C GLU A 254 -16.75 24.18 -9.76
#